data_93905af92d1a56debf034303b3bc270c
#
_entry.id   93905af92d1a56debf034303b3bc270c
#
_cell.length_a   1.000
_cell.length_b   1.000
_cell.length_c   1.000
_cell.angle_alpha   90.00
_cell.angle_beta   90.00
_cell.angle_gamma   90.00
#
_symmetry.space_group_name_H-M   'P 1'
#
loop_
_entity.id
_entity.type
_entity.pdbx_description
1 polymer ?
#
loop_
_entity_poly.entity_id
_entity_poly.type
_entity_poly.pdbx_seq_one_letter_code
_entity_poly.pdbx_strand_id
1 'polypeptide(L)'
;MAAARKFREVIDREGLRGEELIRALLPTLAELYGAALDLEDVRPADSPDHKFAMSHDQWDALFRQLGERIGPNACYWTMFDPTEPDQHDDHPVAGHLGDDLADIYRDIVPALKAWDGGDDSIAAGAVDSWRMTFGFHWGAHSVDALRTLHWLEMNK
;
A
#
# COMPACT_ATOMS: atom_id res chain seq x y z
N MET A 1 1.15 0.35 -13.90
CA MET A 1 2.63 0.20 -13.84
C MET A 1 3.34 1.50 -13.41
N ALA A 2 3.12 2.64 -14.05
CA ALA A 2 3.80 3.90 -13.69
C ALA A 2 3.55 4.29 -12.22
N ALA A 3 2.31 4.20 -11.74
CA ALA A 3 1.95 4.51 -10.36
C ALA A 3 2.68 3.63 -9.33
N ALA A 4 2.80 2.32 -9.59
CA ALA A 4 3.52 1.40 -8.70
C ALA A 4 5.03 1.74 -8.61
N ARG A 5 5.66 2.10 -9.74
CA ARG A 5 7.06 2.55 -9.75
C ARG A 5 7.24 3.84 -8.96
N LYS A 6 6.34 4.81 -9.17
CA LYS A 6 6.37 6.09 -8.45
C LYS A 6 6.19 5.90 -6.95
N PHE A 7 5.27 5.01 -6.52
CA PHE A 7 5.08 4.67 -5.12
C PHE A 7 6.36 4.06 -4.52
N ARG A 8 6.95 3.06 -5.20
CA ARG A 8 8.23 2.47 -4.78
C ARG A 8 9.32 3.53 -4.64
N GLU A 9 9.47 4.43 -5.62
CA GLU A 9 10.49 5.47 -5.61
C GLU A 9 10.35 6.42 -4.41
N VAL A 10 9.12 6.79 -4.03
CA VAL A 10 8.87 7.63 -2.84
C VAL A 10 9.22 6.88 -1.56
N ILE A 11 8.82 5.62 -1.45
CA ILE A 11 9.13 4.78 -0.28
C ILE A 11 10.64 4.55 -0.16
N ASP A 12 11.33 4.22 -1.25
CA ASP A 12 12.76 3.91 -1.26
C ASP A 12 13.66 5.15 -1.06
N ARG A 13 13.10 6.37 -1.18
CA ARG A 13 13.86 7.62 -1.00
C ARG A 13 14.06 7.94 0.49
N GLU A 14 15.12 7.43 1.09
CA GLU A 14 15.43 7.53 2.53
C GLU A 14 15.50 8.97 3.08
N GLY A 15 15.85 9.95 2.23
CA GLY A 15 15.97 11.36 2.63
C GLY A 15 14.64 12.06 2.92
N LEU A 16 13.51 11.55 2.46
CA LEU A 16 12.18 12.12 2.73
C LEU A 16 11.72 11.77 4.15
N ARG A 17 11.37 12.79 4.95
CA ARG A 17 10.91 12.64 6.33
C ARG A 17 9.79 13.64 6.66
N GLY A 18 9.01 13.34 7.71
CA GLY A 18 7.98 14.21 8.23
C GLY A 18 7.05 14.75 7.15
N GLU A 19 6.87 16.06 7.13
CA GLU A 19 5.97 16.74 6.19
C GLU A 19 6.34 16.55 4.71
N GLU A 20 7.63 16.45 4.38
CA GLU A 20 8.05 16.22 2.99
C GLU A 20 7.64 14.84 2.50
N LEU A 21 7.75 13.83 3.36
CA LEU A 21 7.31 12.47 3.06
C LEU A 21 5.79 12.42 2.91
N ILE A 22 5.03 13.01 3.84
CA ILE A 22 3.56 13.08 3.80
C ILE A 22 3.08 13.74 2.51
N ARG A 23 3.68 14.90 2.14
CA ARG A 23 3.36 15.63 0.90
C ARG A 23 3.65 14.82 -0.36
N ALA A 24 4.70 14.00 -0.37
CA ALA A 24 5.04 13.15 -1.51
C ALA A 24 4.14 11.92 -1.59
N LEU A 25 3.77 11.34 -0.44
CA LEU A 25 2.95 10.13 -0.37
C LEU A 25 1.51 10.35 -0.81
N LEU A 26 0.87 11.44 -0.39
CA LEU A 26 -0.55 11.67 -0.64
C LEU A 26 -0.93 11.57 -2.14
N PRO A 27 -0.34 12.36 -3.06
CA PRO A 27 -0.68 12.26 -4.49
C PRO A 27 -0.24 10.93 -5.10
N THR A 28 0.86 10.37 -4.62
CA THR A 28 1.41 9.12 -5.15
C THR A 28 0.53 7.92 -4.81
N LEU A 29 0.02 7.87 -3.58
CA LEU A 29 -0.89 6.82 -3.13
C LEU A 29 -2.27 6.96 -3.78
N ALA A 30 -2.77 8.19 -3.96
CA ALA A 30 -4.01 8.45 -4.69
C ALA A 30 -3.94 7.97 -6.15
N GLU A 31 -2.81 8.23 -6.83
CA GLU A 31 -2.55 7.73 -8.18
C GLU A 31 -2.46 6.19 -8.23
N LEU A 32 -1.82 5.57 -7.24
CA LEU A 32 -1.72 4.11 -7.14
C LEU A 32 -3.09 3.48 -6.93
N TYR A 33 -3.89 4.00 -6.00
CA TYR A 33 -5.25 3.52 -5.73
C TYR A 33 -6.15 3.65 -6.96
N GLY A 34 -6.15 4.82 -7.61
CA GLY A 34 -6.92 5.04 -8.85
C GLY A 34 -6.52 4.07 -9.96
N ALA A 35 -5.22 3.83 -10.14
CA ALA A 35 -4.73 2.86 -11.12
C ALA A 35 -5.13 1.41 -10.80
N ALA A 36 -5.31 1.08 -9.53
CA ALA A 36 -5.75 -0.25 -9.12
C ALA A 36 -7.21 -0.53 -9.45
N LEU A 37 -8.08 0.50 -9.40
CA LEU A 37 -9.49 0.38 -9.78
C LEU A 37 -9.68 0.03 -11.27
N ASP A 38 -8.70 0.37 -12.11
CA ASP A 38 -8.69 0.12 -13.55
C ASP A 38 -7.99 -1.22 -13.92
N LEU A 39 -7.55 -2.01 -12.94
CA LEU A 39 -6.92 -3.30 -13.23
C LEU A 39 -7.93 -4.28 -13.85
N GLU A 40 -7.60 -4.77 -15.05
CA GLU A 40 -8.42 -5.73 -15.76
C GLU A 40 -8.46 -7.10 -15.06
N ASP A 41 -9.55 -7.85 -15.24
CA ASP A 41 -9.66 -9.25 -14.80
C ASP A 41 -8.87 -10.16 -15.76
N VAL A 42 -7.56 -10.14 -15.61
CA VAL A 42 -6.67 -11.01 -16.36
C VAL A 42 -6.46 -12.27 -15.54
N ARG A 43 -7.30 -13.29 -15.74
CA ARG A 43 -7.02 -14.64 -15.22
C ARG A 43 -6.23 -15.41 -16.27
N PRO A 44 -4.92 -15.64 -16.08
CA PRO A 44 -4.19 -16.55 -16.94
C PRO A 44 -4.77 -17.95 -16.76
N ALA A 45 -5.20 -18.59 -17.85
CA ALA A 45 -5.79 -19.93 -17.82
C ALA A 45 -4.88 -21.00 -17.19
N ASP A 46 -3.57 -20.76 -17.13
CA ASP A 46 -2.53 -21.66 -16.64
C ASP A 46 -1.44 -20.92 -15.84
N SER A 47 -1.80 -19.90 -15.04
CA SER A 47 -0.79 -19.19 -14.27
C SER A 47 -0.24 -20.08 -13.17
N PRO A 48 1.06 -20.41 -13.19
CA PRO A 48 1.69 -20.98 -12.02
C PRO A 48 1.48 -20.00 -10.86
N ASP A 49 1.23 -20.53 -9.68
CA ASP A 49 1.01 -19.79 -8.43
C ASP A 49 2.28 -18.97 -8.10
N HIS A 50 2.45 -17.84 -8.80
CA HIS A 50 3.59 -16.95 -8.62
C HIS A 50 3.45 -16.28 -7.26
N LYS A 51 4.18 -16.77 -6.29
CA LYS A 51 4.26 -16.15 -4.96
C LYS A 51 5.25 -14.98 -4.99
N PHE A 52 4.73 -13.81 -5.22
CA PHE A 52 5.50 -12.59 -5.01
C PHE A 52 5.49 -12.29 -3.50
N ALA A 53 6.61 -12.51 -2.84
CA ALA A 53 6.67 -12.42 -1.39
C ALA A 53 7.81 -11.52 -0.91
N MET A 54 7.50 -10.72 0.09
CA MET A 54 8.45 -10.07 0.98
C MET A 54 8.54 -10.89 2.26
N SER A 55 9.72 -11.09 2.82
CA SER A 55 9.85 -11.79 4.10
C SER A 55 9.30 -10.92 5.25
N HIS A 56 8.90 -11.57 6.35
CA HIS A 56 8.44 -10.85 7.54
C HIS A 56 9.52 -9.91 8.10
N ASP A 57 10.79 -10.33 8.12
CA ASP A 57 11.89 -9.49 8.60
C ASP A 57 12.09 -8.23 7.74
N GLN A 58 11.92 -8.35 6.42
CA GLN A 58 11.99 -7.21 5.51
C GLN A 58 10.81 -6.26 5.72
N TRP A 59 9.61 -6.80 5.91
CA TRP A 59 8.42 -6.02 6.22
C TRP A 59 8.56 -5.27 7.55
N ASP A 60 8.98 -5.94 8.62
CA ASP A 60 9.18 -5.35 9.95
C ASP A 60 10.24 -4.24 9.92
N ALA A 61 11.33 -4.44 9.19
CA ALA A 61 12.35 -3.40 9.00
C ALA A 61 11.78 -2.17 8.27
N LEU A 62 10.98 -2.38 7.21
CA LEU A 62 10.34 -1.29 6.47
C LEU A 62 9.29 -0.56 7.33
N PHE A 63 8.45 -1.31 8.05
CA PHE A 63 7.47 -0.75 8.98
C PHE A 63 8.12 0.21 9.99
N ARG A 64 9.17 -0.23 10.66
CA ARG A 64 9.90 0.60 11.64
C ARG A 64 10.53 1.82 10.98
N GLN A 65 11.20 1.63 9.85
CA GLN A 65 11.82 2.72 9.09
C GLN A 65 10.79 3.78 8.67
N LEU A 66 9.63 3.37 8.18
CA LEU A 66 8.55 4.29 7.78
C LEU A 66 7.96 5.01 8.99
N GLY A 67 7.72 4.31 10.10
CA GLY A 67 7.27 4.91 11.35
C GLY A 67 8.22 5.99 11.86
N GLU A 68 9.51 5.71 11.87
CA GLU A 68 10.54 6.70 12.25
C GLU A 68 10.60 7.90 11.29
N ARG A 69 10.45 7.68 9.99
CA ARG A 69 10.48 8.73 8.97
C ARG A 69 9.25 9.64 9.02
N ILE A 70 8.07 9.10 9.30
CA ILE A 70 6.83 9.86 9.46
C ILE A 70 6.84 10.59 10.81
N GLY A 71 7.39 9.95 11.84
CA GLY A 71 7.53 10.54 13.17
C GLY A 71 6.23 10.50 13.98
N PRO A 72 5.95 11.53 14.82
CA PRO A 72 4.85 11.50 15.80
C PRO A 72 3.45 11.40 15.17
N ASN A 73 3.33 11.68 13.88
CA ASN A 73 2.07 11.62 13.14
C ASN A 73 1.80 10.25 12.52
N ALA A 74 2.59 9.22 12.85
CA ALA A 74 2.42 7.89 12.29
C ALA A 74 1.16 7.16 12.78
N CYS A 75 0.70 7.43 14.01
CA CYS A 75 -0.48 6.80 14.60
C CYS A 75 -1.75 7.61 14.29
N TYR A 76 -2.85 6.91 14.04
CA TYR A 76 -4.17 7.50 13.80
C TYR A 76 -5.29 6.58 14.34
N TRP A 77 -6.55 7.06 14.30
CA TRP A 77 -7.72 6.31 14.70
C TRP A 77 -8.60 5.99 13.50
N THR A 78 -9.04 4.74 13.37
CA THR A 78 -9.93 4.28 12.30
C THR A 78 -10.99 3.33 12.82
N MET A 79 -11.97 2.99 11.97
CA MET A 79 -12.93 1.92 12.18
C MET A 79 -12.52 0.73 11.32
N PHE A 80 -12.52 -0.47 11.88
CA PHE A 80 -12.10 -1.67 11.13
C PHE A 80 -13.03 -1.96 9.94
N ASP A 81 -14.33 -1.99 10.17
CA ASP A 81 -15.35 -2.11 9.11
C ASP A 81 -16.44 -1.04 9.32
N PRO A 82 -16.43 0.05 8.54
CA PRO A 82 -17.40 1.12 8.69
C PRO A 82 -18.81 0.73 8.23
N THR A 83 -18.98 -0.44 7.60
CA THR A 83 -20.27 -0.89 7.04
C THR A 83 -20.93 -2.00 7.86
N GLU A 84 -20.26 -2.56 8.85
CA GLU A 84 -20.80 -3.61 9.73
C GLU A 84 -21.85 -3.03 10.69
N PRO A 85 -23.14 -3.39 10.57
CA PRO A 85 -24.21 -2.77 11.33
C PRO A 85 -24.19 -3.13 12.83
N ASP A 86 -23.57 -4.23 13.21
CA ASP A 86 -23.52 -4.70 14.60
C ASP A 86 -22.33 -4.13 15.39
N GLN A 87 -21.48 -3.31 14.76
CA GLN A 87 -20.32 -2.66 15.41
C GLN A 87 -20.67 -1.34 16.14
N HIS A 88 -21.90 -1.14 16.51
CA HIS A 88 -22.33 0.07 17.26
C HIS A 88 -21.61 0.29 18.60
N ASP A 89 -21.06 -0.77 19.17
CA ASP A 89 -20.26 -0.74 20.41
C ASP A 89 -18.74 -0.74 20.15
N ASP A 90 -18.29 -0.80 18.89
CA ASP A 90 -16.88 -0.84 18.58
C ASP A 90 -16.24 0.54 18.73
N HIS A 91 -15.21 0.56 19.54
CA HIS A 91 -14.37 1.72 19.73
C HIS A 91 -13.43 1.88 18.52
N PRO A 92 -13.03 3.12 18.17
CA PRO A 92 -11.99 3.32 17.18
C PRO A 92 -10.73 2.51 17.51
N VAL A 93 -10.15 1.88 16.51
CA VAL A 93 -8.89 1.13 16.63
C VAL A 93 -7.72 2.01 16.22
N ALA A 94 -6.57 1.77 16.83
CA ALA A 94 -5.35 2.47 16.45
C ALA A 94 -4.80 1.88 15.16
N GLY A 95 -4.64 2.73 14.14
CA GLY A 95 -3.90 2.43 12.91
C GLY A 95 -2.52 3.07 12.94
N HIS A 96 -1.67 2.66 12.01
CA HIS A 96 -0.30 3.17 11.91
C HIS A 96 0.15 3.29 10.45
N LEU A 97 0.43 4.51 9.99
CA LEU A 97 0.84 4.78 8.60
C LEU A 97 2.05 3.96 8.13
N GLY A 98 2.98 3.63 9.03
CA GLY A 98 4.11 2.78 8.69
C GLY A 98 3.68 1.35 8.35
N ASP A 99 2.67 0.83 9.04
CA ASP A 99 2.04 -0.46 8.81
C ASP A 99 1.35 -0.47 7.44
N ASP A 100 0.43 0.47 7.23
CA ASP A 100 -0.29 0.59 5.96
C ASP A 100 0.65 0.66 4.76
N LEU A 101 1.67 1.52 4.83
CA LEU A 101 2.61 1.71 3.73
C LEU A 101 3.52 0.49 3.51
N ALA A 102 3.89 -0.22 4.59
CA ALA A 102 4.68 -1.46 4.49
C ALA A 102 3.85 -2.60 3.90
N ASP A 103 2.56 -2.69 4.24
CA ASP A 103 1.64 -3.67 3.67
C ASP A 103 1.36 -3.42 2.19
N ILE A 104 1.11 -2.17 1.81
CA ILE A 104 0.98 -1.79 0.39
C ILE A 104 2.27 -2.12 -0.37
N TYR A 105 3.43 -1.79 0.19
CA TYR A 105 4.73 -2.07 -0.43
C TYR A 105 4.97 -3.58 -0.60
N ARG A 106 4.62 -4.39 0.42
CA ARG A 106 4.73 -5.85 0.40
C ARG A 106 3.94 -6.48 -0.73
N ASP A 107 2.74 -5.98 -0.99
CA ASP A 107 1.86 -6.54 -2.02
C ASP A 107 2.23 -6.03 -3.44
N ILE A 108 2.76 -4.82 -3.54
CA ILE A 108 3.03 -4.19 -4.85
C ILE A 108 4.44 -4.48 -5.36
N VAL A 109 5.46 -4.31 -4.52
CA VAL A 109 6.83 -4.19 -5.03
C VAL A 109 7.49 -5.51 -5.43
N PRO A 110 7.26 -6.66 -4.76
CA PRO A 110 7.81 -7.93 -5.24
C PRO A 110 7.30 -8.31 -6.63
N ALA A 111 5.99 -8.13 -6.88
CA ALA A 111 5.39 -8.38 -8.18
C ALA A 111 5.89 -7.37 -9.25
N LEU A 112 6.11 -6.09 -8.87
CA LEU A 112 6.69 -5.08 -9.75
C LEU A 112 8.12 -5.44 -10.18
N LYS A 113 8.95 -5.94 -9.26
CA LYS A 113 10.31 -6.39 -9.58
C LYS A 113 10.31 -7.57 -10.53
N ALA A 114 9.38 -8.50 -10.35
CA ALA A 114 9.21 -9.64 -11.24
C ALA A 114 8.73 -9.21 -12.64
N TRP A 115 7.78 -8.28 -12.70
CA TRP A 115 7.35 -7.64 -13.95
C TRP A 115 8.50 -7.00 -14.71
N ASP A 116 9.34 -6.24 -14.02
CA ASP A 116 10.49 -5.55 -14.63
C ASP A 116 11.55 -6.54 -15.18
N GLY A 117 11.48 -7.82 -14.79
CA GLY A 117 12.28 -8.92 -15.34
C GLY A 117 11.92 -9.34 -16.77
N GLY A 118 10.76 -8.91 -17.30
CA GLY A 118 10.41 -9.00 -18.73
C GLY A 118 9.85 -10.34 -19.22
N ASP A 119 9.36 -11.21 -18.35
CA ASP A 119 8.66 -12.45 -18.73
C ASP A 119 7.14 -12.20 -18.77
N ASP A 120 6.50 -12.42 -19.94
CA ASP A 120 5.07 -12.15 -20.14
C ASP A 120 4.17 -13.01 -19.23
N SER A 121 4.59 -14.25 -18.89
CA SER A 121 3.84 -15.10 -17.98
C SER A 121 3.86 -14.57 -16.55
N ILE A 122 5.00 -14.04 -16.13
CA ILE A 122 5.17 -13.38 -14.84
C ILE A 122 4.38 -12.07 -14.79
N ALA A 123 4.33 -11.34 -15.89
CA ALA A 123 3.59 -10.09 -16.00
C ALA A 123 2.09 -10.29 -15.75
N ALA A 124 1.48 -11.30 -16.35
CA ALA A 124 0.08 -11.64 -16.10
C ALA A 124 -0.17 -12.03 -14.63
N GLY A 125 0.72 -12.84 -14.03
CA GLY A 125 0.66 -13.20 -12.62
C GLY A 125 0.82 -12.00 -11.67
N ALA A 126 1.63 -11.01 -12.03
CA ALA A 126 1.77 -9.78 -11.25
C ALA A 126 0.48 -8.95 -11.21
N VAL A 127 -0.20 -8.79 -12.37
CA VAL A 127 -1.48 -8.07 -12.44
C VAL A 127 -2.56 -8.78 -11.63
N ASP A 128 -2.67 -10.10 -11.75
CA ASP A 128 -3.63 -10.91 -10.98
C ASP A 128 -3.36 -10.81 -9.48
N SER A 129 -2.10 -10.89 -9.06
CA SER A 129 -1.70 -10.71 -7.66
C SER A 129 -2.12 -9.33 -7.12
N TRP A 130 -1.81 -8.24 -7.83
CA TRP A 130 -2.19 -6.89 -7.40
C TRP A 130 -3.70 -6.72 -7.29
N ARG A 131 -4.46 -7.22 -8.26
CA ARG A 131 -5.91 -7.13 -8.26
C ARG A 131 -6.52 -7.91 -7.11
N MET A 132 -6.05 -9.13 -6.90
CA MET A 132 -6.52 -9.99 -5.82
C MET A 132 -6.23 -9.34 -4.45
N THR A 133 -4.98 -8.96 -4.18
CA THR A 133 -4.60 -8.38 -2.89
C THR A 133 -5.19 -6.97 -2.70
N PHE A 134 -5.48 -6.22 -3.77
CA PHE A 134 -6.22 -4.96 -3.68
C PHE A 134 -7.60 -5.15 -3.06
N GLY A 135 -8.33 -6.19 -3.50
CA GLY A 135 -9.70 -6.42 -3.05
C GLY A 135 -9.84 -6.77 -1.57
N PHE A 136 -8.84 -7.44 -0.97
CA PHE A 136 -8.96 -7.92 0.41
C PHE A 136 -7.88 -7.43 1.38
N HIS A 137 -6.87 -6.69 0.91
CA HIS A 137 -5.74 -6.29 1.75
C HIS A 137 -5.28 -4.85 1.50
N TRP A 138 -4.36 -4.61 0.54
CA TRP A 138 -3.72 -3.30 0.41
C TRP A 138 -4.66 -2.17 -0.04
N GLY A 139 -5.83 -2.49 -0.60
CA GLY A 139 -6.85 -1.50 -0.91
C GLY A 139 -7.39 -0.82 0.34
N ALA A 140 -7.70 -1.58 1.39
CA ALA A 140 -8.16 -1.05 2.67
C ALA A 140 -7.06 -0.20 3.34
N HIS A 141 -5.83 -0.71 3.43
CA HIS A 141 -4.67 0.06 3.93
C HIS A 141 -4.47 1.37 3.16
N SER A 142 -4.68 1.35 1.83
CA SER A 142 -4.57 2.57 1.01
C SER A 142 -5.62 3.61 1.37
N VAL A 143 -6.86 3.22 1.64
CA VAL A 143 -7.95 4.15 2.01
C VAL A 143 -7.67 4.79 3.37
N ASP A 144 -7.25 4.01 4.36
CA ASP A 144 -6.93 4.50 5.69
C ASP A 144 -5.71 5.44 5.67
N ALA A 145 -4.66 5.05 4.95
CA ALA A 145 -3.50 5.90 4.75
C ALA A 145 -3.84 7.20 4.01
N LEU A 146 -4.63 7.14 2.92
CA LEU A 146 -5.06 8.32 2.16
C LEU A 146 -5.84 9.31 3.03
N ARG A 147 -6.80 8.82 3.82
CA ARG A 147 -7.57 9.65 4.74
C ARG A 147 -6.66 10.36 5.74
N THR A 148 -5.72 9.63 6.31
CA THR A 148 -4.79 10.14 7.32
C THR A 148 -3.80 11.14 6.73
N LEU A 149 -3.18 10.81 5.59
CA LEU A 149 -2.25 11.70 4.88
C LEU A 149 -2.94 13.00 4.43
N HIS A 150 -4.19 12.91 3.94
CA HIS A 150 -4.98 14.08 3.58
C HIS A 150 -5.20 14.99 4.78
N TRP A 151 -5.61 14.42 5.92
CA TRP A 151 -5.80 15.20 7.14
C TRP A 151 -4.53 15.90 7.58
N LEU A 152 -3.40 15.19 7.60
CA LEU A 152 -2.11 15.73 8.00
C LEU A 152 -1.61 16.83 7.06
N GLU A 153 -1.86 16.73 5.75
CA GLU A 153 -1.41 17.73 4.78
C GLU A 153 -2.30 19.00 4.82
N MET A 154 -3.61 18.87 5.05
CA MET A 154 -4.57 19.98 4.95
C MET A 154 -4.80 20.72 6.27
N ASN A 155 -4.35 20.17 7.40
CA ASN A 155 -4.58 20.76 8.74
C ASN A 155 -3.25 21.12 9.46
N LYS A 156 -2.30 21.70 8.71
CA LYS A 156 -1.03 22.20 9.22
C LYS A 156 -1.17 23.52 9.95
#